data_0849cd73307bab30770af7e0b8659ae6
#
_entry.id   0849cd73307bab30770af7e0b8659ae6
#
_cell.length_a   1.000
_cell.length_b   1.000
_cell.length_c   1.000
_cell.angle_alpha   90.00
_cell.angle_beta   90.00
_cell.angle_gamma   90.00
#
_symmetry.space_group_name_H-M   'P 1'
#
loop_
_entity.id
_entity.type
_entity.pdbx_description
1 polymer ?
#
loop_
_entity_poly.entity_id
_entity_poly.type
_entity_poly.pdbx_seq_one_letter_code
_entity_poly.pdbx_strand_id
1 'polypeptide(L)'
;VVRSRFGWTLVGVLVAALACSQETGRLSPEQEQRFAGEGILHRADNVRFRWSEGAGRRGSTWEDRLASIVVTRRSVLIHKNAKVGLEITPGSGGRYEVHRDADRVRLSTGSGRSAETWSFVPDDNAEGWTQDIRAVIRLGSPSGADPK
;
A
#
# COMPACT_ATOMS: atom_id res chain seq x y z
N VAL A 1 -7.03 64.13 -38.39
CA VAL A 1 -6.77 62.69 -38.68
C VAL A 1 -6.36 62.04 -37.39
N VAL A 2 -7.31 61.35 -36.73
CA VAL A 2 -7.08 60.65 -35.45
C VAL A 2 -7.07 59.16 -35.79
N ARG A 3 -5.93 58.50 -35.65
CA ARG A 3 -5.79 57.05 -35.76
C ARG A 3 -5.96 56.43 -34.37
N SER A 4 -7.12 55.86 -34.13
CA SER A 4 -7.40 55.00 -32.98
C SER A 4 -6.69 53.63 -33.20
N ARG A 5 -5.74 53.27 -32.31
CA ARG A 5 -5.19 51.95 -32.21
C ARG A 5 -5.95 51.19 -31.15
N PHE A 6 -6.85 50.34 -31.60
CA PHE A 6 -7.45 49.31 -30.75
C PHE A 6 -6.39 48.25 -30.41
N GLY A 7 -5.89 48.28 -29.20
CA GLY A 7 -5.09 47.20 -28.62
C GLY A 7 -6.01 46.09 -28.14
N TRP A 8 -5.96 44.96 -28.80
CA TRP A 8 -6.60 43.74 -28.34
C TRP A 8 -5.72 43.11 -27.29
N THR A 9 -6.13 43.28 -26.05
CA THR A 9 -5.56 42.52 -24.93
C THR A 9 -6.19 41.14 -24.96
N LEU A 10 -5.42 40.16 -25.41
CA LEU A 10 -5.73 38.75 -25.30
C LEU A 10 -5.63 38.37 -23.80
N VAL A 11 -6.74 38.38 -23.13
CA VAL A 11 -6.87 37.76 -21.81
C VAL A 11 -6.85 36.26 -22.02
N GLY A 12 -5.67 35.69 -21.87
CA GLY A 12 -5.51 34.25 -21.80
C GLY A 12 -6.16 33.72 -20.54
N VAL A 13 -7.37 33.20 -20.68
CA VAL A 13 -8.01 32.43 -19.61
C VAL A 13 -7.22 31.13 -19.47
N LEU A 14 -6.31 31.12 -18.50
CA LEU A 14 -5.65 29.90 -18.05
C LEU A 14 -6.72 29.08 -17.32
N VAL A 15 -7.43 28.24 -18.04
CA VAL A 15 -8.25 27.19 -17.45
C VAL A 15 -7.28 26.21 -16.80
N ALA A 16 -6.97 26.44 -15.53
CA ALA A 16 -6.38 25.43 -14.70
C ALA A 16 -7.41 24.29 -14.62
N ALA A 17 -7.24 23.30 -15.48
CA ALA A 17 -7.88 22.01 -15.32
C ALA A 17 -7.38 21.46 -13.98
N LEU A 18 -8.14 21.71 -12.93
CA LEU A 18 -8.11 20.91 -11.72
C LEU A 18 -8.52 19.49 -12.16
N ALA A 19 -7.57 18.76 -12.70
CA ALA A 19 -7.66 17.34 -12.74
C ALA A 19 -7.80 16.94 -11.27
N CYS A 20 -9.02 16.59 -10.86
CA CYS A 20 -9.22 15.72 -9.73
C CYS A 20 -8.49 14.43 -10.08
N SER A 21 -7.18 14.42 -9.86
CA SER A 21 -6.41 13.21 -9.79
C SER A 21 -7.04 12.44 -8.66
N GLN A 22 -7.92 11.49 -8.98
CA GLN A 22 -8.21 10.42 -8.07
C GLN A 22 -6.83 9.98 -7.60
N GLU A 23 -6.57 10.21 -6.31
CA GLU A 23 -5.31 9.80 -5.69
C GLU A 23 -5.29 8.29 -5.76
N THR A 24 -4.84 7.81 -6.91
CA THR A 24 -4.53 6.41 -7.11
C THR A 24 -3.50 6.05 -6.06
N GLY A 25 -3.49 4.84 -5.56
CA GLY A 25 -2.55 4.38 -4.54
C GLY A 25 -1.08 4.53 -4.89
N ARG A 26 -0.71 5.56 -5.67
CA ARG A 26 0.66 5.87 -6.08
C ARG A 26 1.51 6.24 -4.88
N LEU A 27 2.68 5.68 -4.85
CA LEU A 27 3.71 6.03 -3.88
C LEU A 27 4.18 7.47 -4.10
N SER A 28 4.56 8.14 -3.02
CA SER A 28 5.27 9.43 -3.13
C SER A 28 6.67 9.22 -3.73
N PRO A 29 7.28 10.25 -4.33
CA PRO A 29 8.66 10.16 -4.83
C PRO A 29 9.66 9.70 -3.77
N GLU A 30 9.46 10.11 -2.52
CA GLU A 30 10.30 9.71 -1.39
C GLU A 30 10.16 8.22 -1.07
N GLN A 31 8.92 7.70 -1.10
CA GLN A 31 8.65 6.28 -0.94
C GLN A 31 9.26 5.45 -2.09
N GLU A 32 9.12 5.92 -3.33
CA GLU A 32 9.72 5.27 -4.50
C GLU A 32 11.25 5.17 -4.34
N GLN A 33 11.91 6.27 -3.94
CA GLN A 33 13.36 6.29 -3.75
C GLN A 33 13.78 5.37 -2.61
N ARG A 34 13.07 5.36 -1.49
CA ARG A 34 13.33 4.48 -0.35
C ARG A 34 13.24 3.02 -0.76
N PHE A 35 12.13 2.62 -1.39
CA PHE A 35 11.93 1.22 -1.77
C PHE A 35 12.89 0.75 -2.86
N ALA A 36 13.25 1.61 -3.80
CA ALA A 36 14.30 1.31 -4.77
C ALA A 36 15.63 1.02 -4.07
N GLY A 37 15.97 1.80 -3.04
CA GLY A 37 17.18 1.60 -2.23
C GLY A 37 17.14 0.33 -1.38
N GLU A 38 15.96 -0.11 -0.94
CA GLU A 38 15.78 -1.35 -0.17
C GLU A 38 15.80 -2.62 -1.06
N GLY A 39 15.66 -2.47 -2.36
CA GLY A 39 15.57 -3.55 -3.34
C GLY A 39 14.18 -4.17 -3.38
N ILE A 40 13.37 -3.71 -4.33
CA ILE A 40 11.99 -4.20 -4.56
C ILE A 40 12.04 -5.65 -5.03
N LEU A 41 11.34 -6.52 -4.32
CA LEU A 41 11.14 -7.92 -4.68
C LEU A 41 9.84 -8.12 -5.43
N HIS A 42 8.77 -7.47 -4.93
CA HIS A 42 7.45 -7.51 -5.54
C HIS A 42 6.81 -6.13 -5.51
N ARG A 43 6.06 -5.83 -6.55
CA ARG A 43 5.24 -4.64 -6.64
C ARG A 43 3.98 -4.94 -7.43
N ALA A 44 2.84 -4.52 -6.92
CA ALA A 44 1.58 -4.54 -7.63
C ALA A 44 0.83 -3.24 -7.38
N ASP A 45 0.38 -2.60 -8.45
CA ASP A 45 -0.41 -1.37 -8.41
C ASP A 45 -1.85 -1.68 -8.83
N ASN A 46 -2.81 -0.94 -8.28
CA ASN A 46 -4.23 -1.11 -8.55
C ASN A 46 -4.77 -2.52 -8.22
N VAL A 47 -4.21 -3.13 -7.20
CA VAL A 47 -4.61 -4.47 -6.79
C VAL A 47 -5.91 -4.45 -6.01
N ARG A 48 -6.68 -5.52 -6.15
CA ARG A 48 -7.85 -5.77 -5.32
C ARG A 48 -7.40 -6.09 -3.90
N PHE A 49 -7.72 -5.18 -3.00
CA PHE A 49 -7.33 -5.24 -1.61
C PHE A 49 -8.56 -5.28 -0.71
N ARG A 50 -8.51 -6.10 0.34
CA ARG A 50 -9.55 -6.18 1.37
C ARG A 50 -8.91 -6.02 2.73
N TRP A 51 -9.48 -5.18 3.54
CA TRP A 51 -9.17 -5.04 4.95
C TRP A 51 -10.39 -5.39 5.80
N SER A 52 -10.18 -6.03 6.94
CA SER A 52 -11.21 -6.28 7.93
C SER A 52 -10.65 -6.13 9.33
N GLU A 53 -11.45 -5.59 10.22
CA GLU A 53 -11.16 -5.41 11.63
C GLU A 53 -12.20 -6.14 12.48
N GLY A 54 -11.74 -6.84 13.50
CA GLY A 54 -12.57 -7.60 14.41
C GLY A 54 -12.94 -9.00 13.91
N ALA A 55 -13.32 -9.85 14.84
CA ALA A 55 -13.80 -11.20 14.57
C ALA A 55 -15.34 -11.24 14.53
N GLY A 56 -15.91 -11.87 13.52
CA GLY A 56 -17.32 -12.18 13.42
C GLY A 56 -18.19 -11.12 12.72
N ARG A 57 -19.53 -11.22 12.93
CA ARG A 57 -20.55 -10.44 12.21
C ARG A 57 -20.53 -8.92 12.42
N ARG A 58 -19.76 -8.42 13.38
CA ARG A 58 -19.64 -6.99 13.73
C ARG A 58 -18.32 -6.35 13.26
N GLY A 59 -17.47 -7.10 12.58
CA GLY A 59 -16.24 -6.56 12.05
C GLY A 59 -16.50 -5.62 10.86
N SER A 60 -15.73 -4.56 10.74
CA SER A 60 -15.72 -3.69 9.57
C SER A 60 -14.93 -4.37 8.45
N THR A 61 -15.50 -4.41 7.25
CA THR A 61 -14.79 -4.88 6.06
C THR A 61 -14.82 -3.79 5.00
N TRP A 62 -13.67 -3.61 4.38
CA TRP A 62 -13.52 -2.61 3.36
C TRP A 62 -12.71 -3.19 2.18
N GLU A 63 -13.09 -2.87 0.96
CA GLU A 63 -12.43 -3.34 -0.26
C GLU A 63 -12.09 -2.13 -1.15
N ASP A 64 -10.84 -2.08 -1.61
CA ASP A 64 -10.33 -1.05 -2.50
C ASP A 64 -9.53 -1.70 -3.63
N ARG A 65 -9.72 -1.15 -4.84
CA ARG A 65 -9.02 -1.63 -6.04
C ARG A 65 -7.82 -0.76 -6.41
N LEU A 66 -7.57 0.31 -5.65
CA LEU A 66 -6.53 1.29 -5.95
C LEU A 66 -5.32 1.19 -5.01
N ALA A 67 -5.18 0.07 -4.30
CA ALA A 67 -4.03 -0.14 -3.43
C ALA A 67 -2.78 -0.46 -4.26
N SER A 68 -1.65 0.12 -3.86
CA SER A 68 -0.33 -0.31 -4.27
C SER A 68 0.32 -1.09 -3.15
N ILE A 69 0.90 -2.23 -3.50
CA ILE A 69 1.56 -3.12 -2.55
C ILE A 69 3.01 -3.30 -3.00
N VAL A 70 3.92 -3.04 -2.09
CA VAL A 70 5.35 -3.17 -2.33
C VAL A 70 5.97 -4.06 -1.26
N VAL A 71 6.72 -5.04 -1.69
CA VAL A 71 7.56 -5.89 -0.84
C VAL A 71 9.01 -5.65 -1.23
N THR A 72 9.81 -5.27 -0.26
CA THR A 72 11.26 -5.13 -0.40
C THR A 72 11.96 -6.20 0.43
N ARG A 73 13.28 -6.21 0.42
CA ARG A 73 14.07 -7.07 1.31
C ARG A 73 13.93 -6.72 2.78
N ARG A 74 13.36 -5.55 3.12
CA ARG A 74 13.32 -5.02 4.48
C ARG A 74 11.94 -4.57 4.94
N SER A 75 11.01 -4.35 4.01
CA SER A 75 9.70 -3.80 4.36
C SER A 75 8.58 -4.35 3.48
N VAL A 76 7.37 -4.29 4.01
CA VAL A 76 6.13 -4.52 3.28
C VAL A 76 5.27 -3.29 3.43
N LEU A 77 4.80 -2.72 2.34
CA LEU A 77 3.89 -1.58 2.33
C LEU A 77 2.60 -1.95 1.59
N ILE A 78 1.47 -1.62 2.20
CA ILE A 78 0.17 -1.54 1.54
C ILE A 78 -0.26 -0.07 1.60
N HIS A 79 -0.28 0.58 0.46
CA HIS A 79 -0.59 2.00 0.32
C HIS A 79 -1.92 2.19 -0.41
N LYS A 80 -2.79 2.96 0.19
CA LYS A 80 -4.15 3.19 -0.28
C LYS A 80 -4.51 4.67 -0.20
N ASN A 81 -5.06 5.24 -1.29
CA ASN A 81 -5.61 6.61 -1.31
C ASN A 81 -4.71 7.62 -0.60
N ALA A 82 -3.44 7.69 -1.00
CA ALA A 82 -2.41 8.53 -0.39
C ALA A 82 -2.17 8.28 1.11
N LYS A 83 -2.65 7.16 1.65
CA LYS A 83 -2.44 6.76 3.05
C LYS A 83 -1.74 5.41 3.13
N VAL A 84 -0.92 5.27 4.14
CA VAL A 84 -0.37 3.97 4.51
C VAL A 84 -1.48 3.16 5.18
N GLY A 85 -1.89 2.05 4.56
CA GLY A 85 -2.83 1.10 5.14
C GLY A 85 -2.14 0.13 6.08
N LEU A 86 -0.94 -0.33 5.69
CA LEU A 86 -0.08 -1.19 6.49
C LEU A 86 1.37 -0.95 6.10
N GLU A 87 2.25 -0.85 7.08
CA GLU A 87 3.69 -0.88 6.87
C GLU A 87 4.36 -1.80 7.88
N ILE A 88 5.08 -2.80 7.39
CA ILE A 88 5.89 -3.71 8.20
C ILE A 88 7.35 -3.39 7.92
N THR A 89 8.08 -3.01 8.95
CA THR A 89 9.52 -2.72 8.91
C THR A 89 10.25 -3.54 9.97
N PRO A 90 11.56 -3.74 9.86
CA PRO A 90 12.34 -4.30 10.94
C PRO A 90 12.11 -3.50 12.23
N GLY A 91 11.63 -4.15 13.28
CA GLY A 91 11.35 -3.49 14.56
C GLY A 91 9.97 -2.84 14.68
N SER A 92 9.05 -3.02 13.74
CA SER A 92 7.67 -2.51 13.83
C SER A 92 6.87 -3.10 15.02
N GLY A 93 7.44 -4.05 15.78
CA GLY A 93 6.87 -4.58 17.02
C GLY A 93 5.58 -5.38 16.87
N GLY A 94 5.01 -5.39 15.69
CA GLY A 94 3.79 -6.12 15.41
C GLY A 94 4.02 -7.63 15.28
N ARG A 95 3.04 -8.41 15.71
CA ARG A 95 2.99 -9.84 15.40
C ARG A 95 2.12 -10.03 14.18
N TYR A 96 2.75 -10.14 13.03
CA TYR A 96 2.07 -10.41 11.78
C TYR A 96 2.22 -11.87 11.42
N GLU A 97 1.17 -12.44 10.88
CA GLU A 97 1.18 -13.74 10.24
C GLU A 97 0.82 -13.57 8.77
N VAL A 98 1.46 -14.34 7.91
CA VAL A 98 1.16 -14.35 6.49
C VAL A 98 0.80 -15.76 6.04
N HIS A 99 -0.31 -15.86 5.33
CA HIS A 99 -0.83 -17.10 4.77
C HIS A 99 -1.17 -16.90 3.30
N ARG A 100 -1.00 -17.98 2.54
CA ARG A 100 -1.56 -18.07 1.20
C ARG A 100 -2.90 -18.79 1.25
N ASP A 101 -3.90 -18.25 0.56
CA ASP A 101 -5.22 -18.84 0.40
C ASP A 101 -5.55 -18.84 -1.10
N ALA A 102 -5.25 -19.97 -1.76
CA ALA A 102 -5.27 -20.15 -3.21
C ALA A 102 -4.36 -19.13 -3.93
N ASP A 103 -4.94 -18.16 -4.63
CA ASP A 103 -4.27 -17.06 -5.34
C ASP A 103 -4.11 -15.79 -4.48
N ARG A 104 -4.58 -15.83 -3.23
CA ARG A 104 -4.65 -14.68 -2.34
C ARG A 104 -3.56 -14.74 -1.27
N VAL A 105 -2.92 -13.60 -1.04
CA VAL A 105 -2.04 -13.37 0.11
C VAL A 105 -2.86 -12.73 1.21
N ARG A 106 -2.76 -13.26 2.42
CA ARG A 106 -3.43 -12.75 3.61
C ARG A 106 -2.42 -12.47 4.71
N LEU A 107 -2.45 -11.26 5.23
CA LEU A 107 -1.73 -10.88 6.43
C LEU A 107 -2.74 -10.69 7.57
N SER A 108 -2.35 -11.06 8.77
CA SER A 108 -3.16 -10.84 9.96
C SER A 108 -2.31 -10.42 11.15
N THR A 109 -2.91 -9.67 12.07
CA THR A 109 -2.30 -9.32 13.35
C THR A 109 -3.38 -9.25 14.43
N GLY A 110 -2.97 -9.42 15.69
CA GLY A 110 -3.87 -9.40 16.82
C GLY A 110 -4.71 -10.67 16.97
N SER A 111 -5.61 -10.64 17.91
CA SER A 111 -6.53 -11.75 18.19
C SER A 111 -7.89 -11.23 18.69
N GLY A 112 -8.94 -12.00 18.47
CA GLY A 112 -10.28 -11.66 18.94
C GLY A 112 -10.83 -10.39 18.32
N ARG A 113 -11.25 -9.43 19.15
CA ARG A 113 -11.86 -8.18 18.66
C ARG A 113 -10.87 -7.19 18.07
N SER A 114 -9.59 -7.33 18.38
CA SER A 114 -8.51 -6.50 17.83
C SER A 114 -7.80 -7.15 16.65
N ALA A 115 -8.30 -8.26 16.15
CA ALA A 115 -7.75 -8.91 14.97
C ALA A 115 -7.96 -8.02 13.73
N GLU A 116 -6.89 -7.79 13.01
CA GLU A 116 -6.94 -7.12 11.70
C GLU A 116 -6.42 -8.07 10.64
N THR A 117 -7.04 -8.03 9.48
CA THR A 117 -6.66 -8.85 8.34
C THR A 117 -6.60 -7.99 7.09
N TRP A 118 -5.51 -8.13 6.35
CA TRP A 118 -5.32 -7.55 5.02
C TRP A 118 -5.18 -8.67 4.02
N SER A 119 -5.84 -8.57 2.90
CA SER A 119 -5.71 -9.58 1.85
C SER A 119 -5.75 -8.95 0.46
N PHE A 120 -4.99 -9.53 -0.46
CA PHE A 120 -4.92 -9.09 -1.84
C PHE A 120 -4.63 -10.27 -2.76
N VAL A 121 -4.90 -10.09 -4.04
CA VAL A 121 -4.56 -11.04 -5.08
C VAL A 121 -3.44 -10.41 -5.89
N PRO A 122 -2.21 -10.91 -5.81
CA PRO A 122 -1.13 -10.46 -6.69
C PRO A 122 -1.39 -10.90 -8.13
N ASP A 123 -0.80 -10.19 -9.08
CA ASP A 123 -0.94 -10.50 -10.50
C ASP A 123 -0.24 -11.81 -10.87
N ASP A 124 0.74 -12.21 -10.05
CA ASP A 124 1.56 -13.41 -10.25
C ASP A 124 1.91 -14.09 -8.91
N ASN A 125 2.38 -15.32 -9.00
CA ASN A 125 3.09 -16.07 -7.95
C ASN A 125 2.79 -15.70 -6.48
N ALA A 126 1.56 -15.89 -6.04
CA ALA A 126 1.15 -15.63 -4.64
C ALA A 126 2.03 -16.37 -3.61
N GLU A 127 2.63 -17.50 -3.98
CA GLU A 127 3.58 -18.25 -3.13
C GLU A 127 4.86 -17.45 -2.90
N GLY A 128 5.47 -16.91 -3.95
CA GLY A 128 6.68 -16.08 -3.85
C GLY A 128 6.43 -14.84 -2.98
N TRP A 129 5.32 -14.14 -3.21
CA TRP A 129 4.89 -13.03 -2.35
C TRP A 129 4.78 -13.43 -0.88
N THR A 130 4.15 -14.57 -0.61
CA THR A 130 3.97 -15.07 0.77
C THR A 130 5.31 -15.39 1.44
N GLN A 131 6.23 -16.00 0.71
CA GLN A 131 7.57 -16.36 1.21
C GLN A 131 8.40 -15.11 1.54
N ASP A 132 8.41 -14.11 0.65
CA ASP A 132 9.18 -12.89 0.84
C ASP A 132 8.60 -12.01 1.94
N ILE A 133 7.27 -11.87 2.03
CA ILE A 133 6.62 -11.20 3.16
C ILE A 133 6.95 -11.89 4.48
N ARG A 134 6.95 -13.22 4.51
CA ARG A 134 7.31 -14.00 5.71
C ARG A 134 8.76 -13.75 6.11
N ALA A 135 9.67 -13.61 5.14
CA ALA A 135 11.06 -13.27 5.41
C ALA A 135 11.18 -11.89 6.08
N VAL A 136 10.47 -10.87 5.58
CA VAL A 136 10.44 -9.52 6.18
C VAL A 136 9.88 -9.55 7.60
N ILE A 137 8.79 -10.28 7.84
CA ILE A 137 8.18 -10.41 9.18
C ILE A 137 9.20 -10.98 10.17
N ARG A 138 9.96 -11.99 9.77
CA ARG A 138 10.99 -12.62 10.62
C ARG A 138 12.14 -11.66 10.97
N LEU A 139 12.51 -10.75 10.08
CA LEU A 139 13.53 -9.74 10.37
C LEU A 139 13.11 -8.78 11.48
N GLY A 140 11.81 -8.55 11.64
CA GLY A 140 11.24 -7.69 12.69
C GLY A 140 10.95 -8.40 14.01
N SER A 141 11.08 -9.71 14.06
CA SER A 141 10.88 -10.46 15.30
C SER A 141 12.16 -10.42 16.16
N PRO A 142 12.07 -10.07 17.45
CA PRO A 142 13.22 -10.17 18.32
C PRO A 142 13.69 -11.64 18.33
N SER A 143 14.90 -11.86 17.85
CA SER A 143 15.59 -13.15 17.93
C SER A 143 15.80 -13.46 19.41
N GLY A 144 15.02 -14.35 19.99
CA GLY A 144 15.29 -14.81 21.36
C GLY A 144 14.07 -15.12 22.20
N ALA A 145 13.30 -16.09 21.82
CA ALA A 145 12.60 -16.93 22.78
C ALA A 145 12.69 -18.38 22.25
N ASP A 146 13.85 -19.01 22.48
CA ASP A 146 13.87 -20.45 22.52
C ASP A 146 12.88 -20.89 23.61
N PRO A 147 11.86 -21.65 23.28
CA PRO A 147 11.02 -22.26 24.30
C PRO A 147 11.88 -23.31 25.02
N LYS A 148 12.18 -23.04 26.30
CA LYS A 148 12.65 -24.07 27.23
C LYS A 148 11.51 -25.00 27.58
#